data_8a4dc511e1c4477da9f44991d5d4b230
#
_entry.id   8a4dc511e1c4477da9f44991d5d4b230
#
_cell.length_a   1.000
_cell.length_b   1.000
_cell.length_c   1.000
_cell.angle_alpha   90.00
_cell.angle_beta   90.00
_cell.angle_gamma   90.00
#
_symmetry.space_group_name_H-M   'P 1'
#
loop_
_entity.id
_entity.type
_entity.pdbx_description
1 polymer ?
#
loop_
_entity_poly.entity_id
_entity_poly.type
_entity_poly.pdbx_seq_one_letter_code
_entity_poly.pdbx_strand_id
1 'polypeptide(L)'
;MDFKIQWFPGHMTKAKRMMEQQLKLVDVVVEMLDARVPRSSTNPMLNQLLGQKPKIIALNKVDMADPAKTEAWKEIFKNNGLPVCVIDCNTGKGVKQLVAAVQKAAQPVIDKWLKRGVKNRSIRVMIVGIPNVGKSTLINRLVGKNKVLAADKPGVTRGQQWVTIAKGLELLDTPGVLWPKFDDPQIGLNLALTGAIKEDVYDREQAAWLLTEKLIAAYPQLLKDKYAVDFEAEAPVQDVFEKIAVSRGCLKSGGVLDLDKVVQLVLREFRSGKTGRVTLDEPDK
;
A
#
# COMPACT_ATOMS: atom_id res chain seq x y z
N MET A 1 6.84 21.74 -11.09
CA MET A 1 7.81 21.71 -9.94
C MET A 1 8.28 20.28 -9.75
N ASP A 2 9.60 20.04 -9.71
CA ASP A 2 10.14 18.70 -9.48
C ASP A 2 10.05 18.34 -7.99
N PHE A 3 9.20 17.37 -7.65
CA PHE A 3 9.14 16.82 -6.30
C PHE A 3 10.36 15.95 -6.03
N LYS A 4 11.18 16.35 -5.05
CA LYS A 4 12.43 15.66 -4.73
C LYS A 4 12.31 14.87 -3.44
N ILE A 5 12.75 13.62 -3.49
CA ILE A 5 12.87 12.75 -2.32
C ILE A 5 14.36 12.53 -2.05
N GLN A 6 14.79 12.83 -0.83
CA GLN A 6 16.16 12.54 -0.38
C GLN A 6 16.25 11.05 -0.02
N TRP A 7 16.76 10.26 -0.95
CA TRP A 7 16.72 8.81 -0.87
C TRP A 7 18.10 8.23 -0.60
N PHE A 8 18.21 7.35 0.39
CA PHE A 8 19.48 6.71 0.78
C PHE A 8 19.55 5.28 0.26
N PRO A 9 20.34 4.99 -0.80
CA PRO A 9 20.34 3.68 -1.48
C PRO A 9 20.89 2.51 -0.66
N GLY A 10 21.68 2.75 0.40
CA GLY A 10 22.41 1.70 1.13
C GLY A 10 21.53 0.63 1.80
N HIS A 11 20.37 0.99 2.32
CA HIS A 11 19.44 0.05 2.97
C HIS A 11 18.73 -0.89 1.98
N MET A 12 18.68 -0.55 0.72
CA MET A 12 17.86 -1.19 -0.30
C MET A 12 18.55 -2.35 -0.99
N THR A 13 19.86 -2.32 -1.12
CA THR A 13 20.65 -3.46 -1.61
C THR A 13 20.51 -4.63 -0.64
N LYS A 14 20.51 -4.35 0.67
CA LYS A 14 20.26 -5.35 1.71
C LYS A 14 18.83 -5.89 1.63
N ALA A 15 17.84 -5.02 1.44
CA ALA A 15 16.45 -5.41 1.30
C ALA A 15 16.20 -6.29 0.06
N LYS A 16 16.82 -5.97 -1.08
CA LYS A 16 16.77 -6.78 -2.31
C LYS A 16 17.32 -8.18 -2.06
N ARG A 17 18.53 -8.30 -1.52
CA ARG A 17 19.16 -9.59 -1.20
C ARG A 17 18.32 -10.43 -0.23
N MET A 18 17.74 -9.78 0.79
CA MET A 18 16.84 -10.45 1.73
C MET A 18 15.58 -10.97 1.03
N MET A 19 14.97 -10.17 0.17
CA MET A 19 13.81 -10.58 -0.62
C MET A 19 14.16 -11.76 -1.54
N GLU A 20 15.29 -11.74 -2.23
CA GLU A 20 15.75 -12.85 -3.09
C GLU A 20 15.91 -14.16 -2.29
N GLN A 21 16.46 -14.09 -1.09
CA GLN A 21 16.61 -15.25 -0.20
C GLN A 21 15.24 -15.77 0.27
N GLN A 22 14.36 -14.89 0.68
CA GLN A 22 13.02 -15.24 1.17
C GLN A 22 12.14 -15.82 0.07
N LEU A 23 12.22 -15.27 -1.14
CA LEU A 23 11.48 -15.79 -2.30
C LEU A 23 11.81 -17.26 -2.61
N LYS A 24 13.02 -17.72 -2.35
CA LYS A 24 13.41 -19.14 -2.56
C LYS A 24 12.66 -20.09 -1.64
N LEU A 25 12.13 -19.62 -0.52
CA LEU A 25 11.53 -20.43 0.53
C LEU A 25 10.01 -20.53 0.43
N VAL A 26 9.38 -19.70 -0.41
CA VAL A 26 7.94 -19.59 -0.53
C VAL A 26 7.41 -20.14 -1.85
N ASP A 27 6.16 -20.54 -1.85
CA ASP A 27 5.49 -21.16 -2.97
C ASP A 27 4.59 -20.17 -3.72
N VAL A 28 3.99 -19.22 -3.00
CA VAL A 28 3.07 -18.20 -3.52
C VAL A 28 3.44 -16.85 -2.92
N VAL A 29 3.30 -15.78 -3.71
CA VAL A 29 3.50 -14.40 -3.26
C VAL A 29 2.20 -13.62 -3.35
N VAL A 30 1.85 -12.92 -2.29
CA VAL A 30 0.78 -11.91 -2.26
C VAL A 30 1.43 -10.53 -2.27
N GLU A 31 1.24 -9.78 -3.35
CA GLU A 31 1.65 -8.38 -3.44
C GLU A 31 0.50 -7.50 -2.98
N MET A 32 0.68 -6.83 -1.82
CA MET A 32 -0.30 -5.87 -1.32
C MET A 32 -0.08 -4.50 -1.91
N LEU A 33 -1.10 -3.95 -2.55
CA LEU A 33 -1.14 -2.62 -3.12
C LEU A 33 -2.13 -1.73 -2.35
N ASP A 34 -1.85 -0.43 -2.32
CA ASP A 34 -2.78 0.58 -1.81
C ASP A 34 -3.72 1.01 -2.95
N ALA A 35 -5.01 0.80 -2.78
CA ALA A 35 -6.02 1.10 -3.81
C ALA A 35 -6.12 2.59 -4.17
N ARG A 36 -5.54 3.46 -3.36
CA ARG A 36 -5.43 4.90 -3.68
C ARG A 36 -4.33 5.20 -4.69
N VAL A 37 -3.34 4.30 -4.79
CA VAL A 37 -2.16 4.42 -5.65
C VAL A 37 -1.73 3.04 -6.18
N PRO A 38 -2.56 2.34 -6.96
CA PRO A 38 -2.30 0.96 -7.36
C PRO A 38 -1.02 0.78 -8.19
N ARG A 39 -0.80 1.66 -9.18
CA ARG A 39 0.43 1.66 -9.99
C ARG A 39 1.64 2.02 -9.14
N SER A 40 1.55 3.12 -8.40
CA SER A 40 2.67 3.64 -7.60
C SER A 40 3.06 2.70 -6.46
N SER A 41 2.17 1.85 -5.97
CA SER A 41 2.46 0.86 -4.93
C SER A 41 2.96 -0.49 -5.45
N THR A 42 2.92 -0.73 -6.77
CA THR A 42 3.46 -1.94 -7.41
C THR A 42 5.00 -1.90 -7.38
N ASN A 43 5.62 -2.99 -6.92
CA ASN A 43 7.08 -3.08 -6.86
C ASN A 43 7.65 -3.69 -8.16
N PRO A 44 8.31 -2.90 -9.02
CA PRO A 44 8.82 -3.39 -10.31
C PRO A 44 9.91 -4.46 -10.15
N MET A 45 10.71 -4.40 -9.08
CA MET A 45 11.75 -5.42 -8.82
C MET A 45 11.14 -6.79 -8.47
N LEU A 46 9.97 -6.81 -7.86
CA LEU A 46 9.33 -8.07 -7.49
C LEU A 46 9.06 -8.94 -8.72
N ASN A 47 8.56 -8.35 -9.81
CA ASN A 47 8.31 -9.08 -11.06
C ASN A 47 9.57 -9.75 -11.63
N GLN A 48 10.73 -9.09 -11.52
CA GLN A 48 12.01 -9.64 -11.97
C GLN A 48 12.49 -10.80 -11.09
N LEU A 49 12.19 -10.76 -9.79
CA LEU A 49 12.67 -11.74 -8.82
C LEU A 49 11.78 -12.98 -8.71
N LEU A 50 10.51 -12.87 -9.05
CA LEU A 50 9.52 -13.95 -8.87
C LEU A 50 9.73 -15.15 -9.80
N GLY A 51 10.25 -14.93 -11.02
CA GLY A 51 10.35 -15.98 -12.04
C GLY A 51 8.95 -16.57 -12.33
N GLN A 52 8.81 -17.89 -12.14
CA GLN A 52 7.55 -18.62 -12.41
C GLN A 52 6.64 -18.78 -11.16
N LYS A 53 6.96 -18.08 -10.05
CA LYS A 53 6.15 -18.20 -8.84
C LYS A 53 4.80 -17.52 -9.01
N PRO A 54 3.70 -18.15 -8.59
CA PRO A 54 2.39 -17.55 -8.58
C PRO A 54 2.38 -16.26 -7.76
N LYS A 55 1.86 -15.19 -8.36
CA LYS A 55 1.65 -13.89 -7.71
C LYS A 55 0.17 -13.55 -7.70
N ILE A 56 -0.32 -13.05 -6.58
CA ILE A 56 -1.67 -12.54 -6.39
C ILE A 56 -1.59 -11.09 -5.94
N ILE A 57 -2.39 -10.24 -6.52
CA ILE A 57 -2.55 -8.84 -6.10
C ILE A 57 -3.62 -8.78 -5.00
N ALA A 58 -3.28 -8.19 -3.87
CA ALA A 58 -4.24 -7.83 -2.83
C ALA A 58 -4.38 -6.30 -2.79
N LEU A 59 -5.44 -5.78 -3.40
CA LEU A 59 -5.72 -4.36 -3.47
C LEU A 59 -6.42 -3.92 -2.19
N ASN A 60 -5.69 -3.31 -1.27
CA ASN A 60 -6.15 -2.93 0.08
C ASN A 60 -6.53 -1.45 0.19
N LYS A 61 -7.20 -1.06 1.27
CA LYS A 61 -7.69 0.29 1.57
C LYS A 61 -8.77 0.78 0.59
N VAL A 62 -9.57 -0.12 0.09
CA VAL A 62 -10.64 0.19 -0.86
C VAL A 62 -11.77 1.02 -0.24
N ASP A 63 -11.83 1.06 1.06
CA ASP A 63 -12.67 1.96 1.85
C ASP A 63 -12.29 3.45 1.66
N MET A 64 -11.01 3.72 1.33
CA MET A 64 -10.46 5.06 1.12
C MET A 64 -10.25 5.41 -0.37
N ALA A 65 -10.47 4.47 -1.28
CA ALA A 65 -10.20 4.62 -2.72
C ALA A 65 -11.48 4.86 -3.53
N ASP A 66 -11.32 5.51 -4.67
CA ASP A 66 -12.39 5.70 -5.67
C ASP A 66 -12.88 4.33 -6.18
N PRO A 67 -14.19 4.03 -6.08
CA PRO A 67 -14.73 2.74 -6.49
C PRO A 67 -14.58 2.46 -7.98
N ALA A 68 -14.80 3.47 -8.82
CA ALA A 68 -14.74 3.32 -10.28
C ALA A 68 -13.30 3.05 -10.72
N LYS A 69 -12.35 3.84 -10.21
CA LYS A 69 -10.92 3.61 -10.49
C LYS A 69 -10.42 2.29 -9.89
N THR A 70 -10.93 1.89 -8.72
CA THR A 70 -10.60 0.59 -8.11
C THR A 70 -11.00 -0.57 -9.02
N GLU A 71 -12.20 -0.54 -9.59
CA GLU A 71 -12.67 -1.58 -10.52
C GLU A 71 -11.87 -1.56 -11.83
N ALA A 72 -11.57 -0.38 -12.39
CA ALA A 72 -10.74 -0.25 -13.57
C ALA A 72 -9.34 -0.85 -13.36
N TRP A 73 -8.68 -0.53 -12.26
CA TRP A 73 -7.38 -1.11 -11.91
C TRP A 73 -7.43 -2.63 -11.72
N LYS A 74 -8.49 -3.13 -11.11
CA LYS A 74 -8.70 -4.58 -10.97
C LYS A 74 -8.76 -5.27 -12.33
N GLU A 75 -9.47 -4.69 -13.31
CA GLU A 75 -9.54 -5.24 -14.67
C GLU A 75 -8.19 -5.14 -15.40
N ILE A 76 -7.44 -4.04 -15.24
CA ILE A 76 -6.08 -3.90 -15.79
C ILE A 76 -5.17 -5.04 -15.29
N PHE A 77 -5.14 -5.29 -13.97
CA PHE A 77 -4.33 -6.36 -13.42
C PHE A 77 -4.76 -7.76 -13.90
N LYS A 78 -6.06 -8.00 -14.01
CA LYS A 78 -6.59 -9.26 -14.56
C LYS A 78 -6.21 -9.48 -16.02
N ASN A 79 -6.31 -8.45 -16.85
CA ASN A 79 -5.93 -8.50 -18.27
C ASN A 79 -4.43 -8.78 -18.43
N ASN A 80 -3.62 -8.39 -17.45
CA ASN A 80 -2.20 -8.76 -17.37
C ASN A 80 -1.96 -10.16 -16.76
N GLY A 81 -3.01 -10.99 -16.64
CA GLY A 81 -2.90 -12.35 -16.13
C GLY A 81 -2.69 -12.48 -14.63
N LEU A 82 -2.89 -11.40 -13.85
CA LEU A 82 -2.69 -11.41 -12.41
C LEU A 82 -4.03 -11.59 -11.67
N PRO A 83 -4.17 -12.62 -10.82
CA PRO A 83 -5.32 -12.73 -9.93
C PRO A 83 -5.36 -11.53 -8.97
N VAL A 84 -6.52 -10.90 -8.84
CA VAL A 84 -6.71 -9.72 -7.98
C VAL A 84 -7.80 -9.99 -6.95
N CYS A 85 -7.49 -9.70 -5.70
CA CYS A 85 -8.46 -9.67 -4.60
C CYS A 85 -8.57 -8.23 -4.06
N VAL A 86 -9.77 -7.71 -4.07
CA VAL A 86 -10.09 -6.39 -3.47
C VAL A 86 -10.40 -6.63 -2.00
N ILE A 87 -9.65 -5.99 -1.11
CA ILE A 87 -9.73 -6.23 0.32
C ILE A 87 -9.80 -4.95 1.14
N ASP A 88 -10.39 -5.06 2.31
CA ASP A 88 -10.29 -4.10 3.40
C ASP A 88 -9.79 -4.84 4.64
N CYS A 89 -8.54 -4.62 4.99
CA CYS A 89 -7.94 -5.28 6.15
C CYS A 89 -8.53 -4.83 7.48
N ASN A 90 -9.15 -3.65 7.58
CA ASN A 90 -9.75 -3.15 8.82
C ASN A 90 -11.07 -3.89 9.12
N THR A 91 -11.94 -4.07 8.13
CA THR A 91 -13.22 -4.78 8.28
C THR A 91 -13.08 -6.28 8.06
N GLY A 92 -12.09 -6.72 7.28
CA GLY A 92 -11.88 -8.11 6.86
C GLY A 92 -12.62 -8.48 5.58
N LYS A 93 -13.28 -7.51 4.93
CA LYS A 93 -13.91 -7.72 3.62
C LYS A 93 -12.86 -8.21 2.62
N GLY A 94 -13.19 -9.26 1.86
CA GLY A 94 -12.32 -9.80 0.82
C GLY A 94 -11.20 -10.74 1.32
N VAL A 95 -10.91 -10.81 2.63
CA VAL A 95 -9.78 -11.62 3.15
C VAL A 95 -10.00 -13.13 2.96
N LYS A 96 -11.22 -13.62 3.09
CA LYS A 96 -11.53 -15.03 2.80
C LYS A 96 -11.31 -15.38 1.32
N GLN A 97 -11.68 -14.46 0.42
CA GLN A 97 -11.45 -14.60 -1.02
C GLN A 97 -9.95 -14.61 -1.35
N LEU A 98 -9.15 -13.80 -0.67
CA LEU A 98 -7.69 -13.80 -0.81
C LEU A 98 -7.09 -15.16 -0.40
N VAL A 99 -7.52 -15.74 0.72
CA VAL A 99 -7.07 -17.08 1.16
C VAL A 99 -7.42 -18.14 0.12
N ALA A 100 -8.65 -18.15 -0.40
CA ALA A 100 -9.07 -19.07 -1.45
C ALA A 100 -8.27 -18.90 -2.76
N ALA A 101 -7.97 -17.64 -3.14
CA ALA A 101 -7.13 -17.35 -4.30
C ALA A 101 -5.69 -17.87 -4.13
N VAL A 102 -5.11 -17.75 -2.92
CA VAL A 102 -3.80 -18.31 -2.58
C VAL A 102 -3.81 -19.84 -2.72
N GLN A 103 -4.81 -20.50 -2.19
CA GLN A 103 -4.94 -21.97 -2.30
C GLN A 103 -5.06 -22.41 -3.77
N LYS A 104 -5.87 -21.71 -4.56
CA LYS A 104 -6.02 -21.99 -6.00
C LYS A 104 -4.73 -21.78 -6.77
N ALA A 105 -4.01 -20.68 -6.50
CA ALA A 105 -2.73 -20.38 -7.16
C ALA A 105 -1.62 -21.39 -6.79
N ALA A 106 -1.69 -22.00 -5.60
CA ALA A 106 -0.75 -22.99 -5.16
C ALA A 106 -1.02 -24.40 -5.74
N GLN A 107 -2.17 -24.65 -6.37
CA GLN A 107 -2.54 -25.99 -6.83
C GLN A 107 -1.49 -26.67 -7.71
N PRO A 108 -0.86 -26.00 -8.72
CA PRO A 108 0.18 -26.60 -9.53
C PRO A 108 1.41 -27.03 -8.71
N VAL A 109 1.71 -26.32 -7.63
CA VAL A 109 2.81 -26.65 -6.72
C VAL A 109 2.46 -27.88 -5.89
N ILE A 110 1.23 -27.95 -5.37
CA ILE A 110 0.70 -29.09 -4.62
C ILE A 110 0.74 -30.35 -5.49
N ASP A 111 0.24 -30.29 -6.72
CA ASP A 111 0.21 -31.40 -7.65
C ASP A 111 1.61 -31.95 -7.95
N LYS A 112 2.59 -31.04 -8.09
CA LYS A 112 4.00 -31.41 -8.27
C LYS A 112 4.56 -32.15 -7.05
N TRP A 113 4.19 -31.75 -5.84
CA TRP A 113 4.62 -32.46 -4.61
C TRP A 113 3.98 -33.83 -4.48
N LEU A 114 2.67 -33.92 -4.75
CA LEU A 114 1.94 -35.19 -4.71
C LEU A 114 2.54 -36.21 -5.69
N LYS A 115 2.89 -35.77 -6.91
CA LYS A 115 3.59 -36.63 -7.91
C LYS A 115 4.97 -37.12 -7.42
N ARG A 116 5.61 -36.40 -6.49
CA ARG A 116 6.89 -36.77 -5.85
C ARG A 116 6.72 -37.54 -4.56
N GLY A 117 5.49 -37.92 -4.19
CA GLY A 117 5.18 -38.65 -2.96
C GLY A 117 5.18 -37.78 -1.70
N VAL A 118 5.34 -36.46 -1.82
CA VAL A 118 5.29 -35.53 -0.67
C VAL A 118 3.84 -35.24 -0.33
N LYS A 119 3.39 -35.82 0.79
CA LYS A 119 2.05 -35.59 1.37
C LYS A 119 2.17 -34.66 2.57
N ASN A 120 1.14 -33.85 2.83
CA ASN A 120 0.99 -33.02 4.04
C ASN A 120 2.03 -31.89 4.22
N ARG A 121 2.58 -31.34 3.15
CA ARG A 121 3.38 -30.12 3.22
C ARG A 121 2.47 -28.88 3.17
N SER A 122 2.68 -27.95 4.09
CA SER A 122 2.01 -26.64 4.07
C SER A 122 2.52 -25.78 2.89
N ILE A 123 1.60 -25.03 2.28
CA ILE A 123 1.91 -24.02 1.29
C ILE A 123 2.54 -22.82 2.02
N ARG A 124 3.68 -22.40 1.55
CA ARG A 124 4.42 -21.26 2.09
C ARG A 124 4.11 -19.99 1.32
N VAL A 125 3.61 -19.00 2.01
CA VAL A 125 3.16 -17.72 1.45
C VAL A 125 4.04 -16.59 1.96
N MET A 126 4.37 -15.67 1.07
CA MET A 126 5.03 -14.40 1.42
C MET A 126 4.08 -13.25 1.08
N ILE A 127 3.90 -12.31 2.02
CA ILE A 127 3.17 -11.06 1.77
C ILE A 127 4.18 -9.94 1.62
N VAL A 128 4.21 -9.32 0.45
CA VAL A 128 5.07 -8.17 0.15
C VAL A 128 4.23 -6.94 -0.11
N GLY A 129 4.82 -5.77 -0.01
CA GLY A 129 4.18 -4.49 -0.32
C GLY A 129 4.94 -3.33 0.31
N ILE A 130 4.58 -2.13 -0.08
CA ILE A 130 5.14 -0.89 0.43
C ILE A 130 4.91 -0.74 1.96
N PRO A 131 5.67 0.11 2.66
CA PRO A 131 5.36 0.47 4.04
C PRO A 131 3.93 1.03 4.15
N ASN A 132 3.30 0.81 5.29
CA ASN A 132 1.96 1.31 5.62
C ASN A 132 0.80 0.89 4.68
N VAL A 133 1.01 -0.09 3.79
CA VAL A 133 -0.05 -0.64 2.92
C VAL A 133 -1.07 -1.50 3.68
N GLY A 134 -0.75 -1.94 4.90
CA GLY A 134 -1.62 -2.74 5.75
C GLY A 134 -1.20 -4.20 5.94
N LYS A 135 0.07 -4.56 5.65
CA LYS A 135 0.59 -5.94 5.82
C LYS A 135 0.37 -6.48 7.21
N SER A 136 0.81 -5.76 8.24
CA SER A 136 0.66 -6.18 9.65
C SER A 136 -0.82 -6.35 10.03
N THR A 137 -1.71 -5.49 9.53
CA THR A 137 -3.15 -5.60 9.75
C THR A 137 -3.71 -6.87 9.10
N LEU A 138 -3.31 -7.17 7.86
CA LEU A 138 -3.70 -8.42 7.18
C LEU A 138 -3.17 -9.64 7.92
N ILE A 139 -1.89 -9.64 8.27
CA ILE A 139 -1.25 -10.73 9.02
C ILE A 139 -1.99 -10.99 10.33
N ASN A 140 -2.22 -9.94 11.14
CA ASN A 140 -2.93 -10.05 12.41
C ASN A 140 -4.35 -10.61 12.22
N ARG A 141 -5.02 -10.25 11.15
CA ARG A 141 -6.36 -10.76 10.83
C ARG A 141 -6.34 -12.22 10.39
N LEU A 142 -5.38 -12.60 9.55
CA LEU A 142 -5.22 -14.00 9.09
C LEU A 142 -4.83 -14.92 10.24
N VAL A 143 -4.01 -14.42 11.14
CA VAL A 143 -3.50 -15.14 12.30
C VAL A 143 -4.59 -15.34 13.36
N GLY A 144 -5.55 -14.40 13.48
CA GLY A 144 -6.64 -14.45 14.47
C GLY A 144 -6.18 -14.21 15.90
N LYS A 145 -7.16 -14.14 16.82
CA LYS A 145 -6.92 -13.85 18.25
C LYS A 145 -6.21 -15.00 19.01
N ASN A 146 -6.08 -16.19 18.44
CA ASN A 146 -5.53 -17.37 19.09
C ASN A 146 -4.08 -17.68 18.69
N LYS A 147 -3.27 -16.65 18.57
CA LYS A 147 -1.87 -16.90 18.32
C LYS A 147 -0.97 -16.53 19.43
N VAL A 148 -0.42 -17.57 19.88
CA VAL A 148 0.95 -17.63 20.34
C VAL A 148 1.84 -17.25 19.14
N LEU A 149 2.27 -16.01 19.06
CA LEU A 149 3.58 -15.72 18.51
C LEU A 149 4.47 -16.75 19.17
N ALA A 150 5.09 -17.64 18.41
CA ALA A 150 6.06 -18.58 18.97
C ALA A 150 7.00 -17.72 19.82
N ALA A 151 6.83 -17.83 21.14
CA ALA A 151 7.48 -16.95 22.08
C ALA A 151 8.97 -16.98 21.79
N ASP A 152 9.59 -15.82 21.80
CA ASP A 152 11.03 -15.67 21.90
C ASP A 152 11.52 -16.57 23.04
N LYS A 153 11.99 -17.77 22.71
CA LYS A 153 12.80 -18.54 23.63
C LYS A 153 14.18 -17.91 23.59
N PRO A 154 14.67 -17.34 24.70
CA PRO A 154 16.02 -16.81 24.77
C PRO A 154 17.01 -17.92 24.40
N GLY A 155 17.83 -17.72 23.35
CA GLY A 155 18.87 -18.66 22.93
C GLY A 155 18.63 -19.41 21.62
N VAL A 156 17.50 -19.22 20.94
CA VAL A 156 17.30 -19.75 19.59
C VAL A 156 17.70 -18.69 18.57
N THR A 157 18.66 -19.01 17.72
CA THR A 157 19.11 -18.23 16.57
C THR A 157 17.88 -17.63 15.86
N ARG A 158 17.90 -16.34 15.51
CA ARG A 158 16.86 -15.62 14.78
C ARG A 158 16.61 -16.29 13.42
N GLY A 159 15.90 -17.43 13.43
CA GLY A 159 15.41 -18.13 12.25
C GLY A 159 14.18 -17.43 11.71
N GLN A 160 13.93 -17.61 10.43
CA GLN A 160 12.73 -17.13 9.77
C GLN A 160 11.48 -17.67 10.49
N GLN A 161 10.62 -16.78 10.95
CA GLN A 161 9.42 -17.18 11.67
C GLN A 161 8.31 -17.51 10.68
N TRP A 162 7.80 -18.73 10.74
CA TRP A 162 6.63 -19.18 9.99
C TRP A 162 5.40 -19.16 10.87
N VAL A 163 4.35 -18.59 10.33
CA VAL A 163 3.10 -18.43 11.04
C VAL A 163 1.97 -19.10 10.29
N THR A 164 1.28 -20.11 10.88
CA THR A 164 0.12 -20.75 10.26
C THR A 164 -1.04 -19.76 10.19
N ILE A 165 -1.54 -19.45 9.01
CA ILE A 165 -2.63 -18.51 8.77
C ILE A 165 -3.97 -19.20 8.44
N ALA A 166 -3.91 -20.44 7.95
CA ALA A 166 -5.03 -21.31 7.69
C ALA A 166 -4.55 -22.77 7.64
N LYS A 167 -5.47 -23.74 7.59
CA LYS A 167 -5.10 -25.14 7.44
C LYS A 167 -4.27 -25.34 6.16
N GLY A 168 -3.03 -25.80 6.33
CA GLY A 168 -2.09 -26.05 5.24
C GLY A 168 -1.48 -24.78 4.62
N LEU A 169 -1.63 -23.60 5.25
CA LEU A 169 -1.00 -22.34 4.81
C LEU A 169 -0.11 -21.77 5.91
N GLU A 170 1.15 -21.57 5.59
CA GLU A 170 2.16 -20.91 6.43
C GLU A 170 2.61 -19.61 5.80
N LEU A 171 2.68 -18.56 6.60
CA LEU A 171 3.14 -17.23 6.19
C LEU A 171 4.56 -16.98 6.70
N LEU A 172 5.41 -16.47 5.82
CA LEU A 172 6.71 -15.89 6.20
C LEU A 172 6.50 -14.44 6.60
N ASP A 173 6.92 -14.09 7.82
CA ASP A 173 6.91 -12.68 8.25
C ASP A 173 7.95 -11.88 7.46
N THR A 174 7.47 -10.84 6.77
CA THR A 174 8.29 -10.01 5.89
C THR A 174 8.09 -8.52 6.16
N PRO A 175 9.20 -7.74 6.28
CA PRO A 175 9.10 -6.29 6.43
C PRO A 175 8.55 -5.62 5.16
N GLY A 176 8.04 -4.39 5.31
CA GLY A 176 7.70 -3.55 4.17
C GLY A 176 8.95 -3.13 3.40
N VAL A 177 8.93 -3.26 2.09
CA VAL A 177 10.07 -2.97 1.24
C VAL A 177 9.69 -1.95 0.18
N LEU A 178 10.48 -0.87 0.09
CA LEU A 178 10.50 0.04 -1.04
C LEU A 178 11.70 -0.29 -1.93
N TRP A 179 11.64 0.11 -3.20
CA TRP A 179 12.74 -0.09 -4.16
C TRP A 179 13.64 1.15 -4.29
N PRO A 180 14.88 0.98 -4.77
CA PRO A 180 15.94 2.00 -4.65
C PRO A 180 15.74 3.28 -5.43
N LYS A 181 14.98 3.26 -6.51
CA LYS A 181 14.82 4.39 -7.41
C LYS A 181 13.42 4.38 -7.99
N PHE A 182 12.80 5.54 -8.02
CA PHE A 182 11.55 5.76 -8.75
C PHE A 182 11.89 6.36 -10.11
N ASP A 183 11.56 5.66 -11.19
CA ASP A 183 11.82 6.12 -12.55
C ASP A 183 10.89 7.29 -12.92
N ASP A 184 9.73 7.35 -12.28
CA ASP A 184 8.74 8.41 -12.43
C ASP A 184 8.62 9.19 -11.11
N PRO A 185 8.89 10.52 -11.09
CA PRO A 185 8.74 11.38 -9.90
C PRO A 185 7.33 11.31 -9.30
N GLN A 186 6.30 11.04 -10.14
CA GLN A 186 4.92 10.92 -9.72
C GLN A 186 4.70 9.73 -8.79
N ILE A 187 5.41 8.62 -9.01
CA ILE A 187 5.39 7.45 -8.13
C ILE A 187 5.91 7.85 -6.73
N GLY A 188 7.03 8.55 -6.70
CA GLY A 188 7.61 9.04 -5.45
C GLY A 188 6.67 9.95 -4.67
N LEU A 189 6.04 10.90 -5.34
CA LEU A 189 5.02 11.79 -4.76
C LEU A 189 3.85 10.97 -4.19
N ASN A 190 3.24 10.10 -4.97
CA ASN A 190 2.09 9.30 -4.55
C ASN A 190 2.42 8.42 -3.33
N LEU A 191 3.62 7.85 -3.27
CA LEU A 191 4.10 7.09 -2.12
C LEU A 191 4.32 7.97 -0.87
N ALA A 192 4.82 9.19 -1.03
CA ALA A 192 4.95 10.17 0.06
C ALA A 192 3.57 10.59 0.60
N LEU A 193 2.64 10.89 -0.30
CA LEU A 193 1.27 11.29 0.03
C LEU A 193 0.54 10.20 0.82
N THR A 194 0.68 8.93 0.46
CA THR A 194 0.06 7.81 1.16
C THR A 194 0.77 7.39 2.45
N GLY A 195 1.92 8.03 2.76
CA GLY A 195 2.71 7.74 3.96
C GLY A 195 3.56 6.49 3.86
N ALA A 196 3.83 5.98 2.64
CA ALA A 196 4.77 4.88 2.43
C ALA A 196 6.23 5.34 2.59
N ILE A 197 6.49 6.62 2.42
CA ILE A 197 7.77 7.29 2.60
C ILE A 197 7.71 8.17 3.85
N LYS A 198 8.78 8.20 4.63
CA LYS A 198 8.86 9.02 5.85
C LYS A 198 8.89 10.50 5.50
N GLU A 199 8.33 11.33 6.39
CA GLU A 199 8.20 12.77 6.17
C GLU A 199 9.52 13.55 6.24
N ASP A 200 10.55 12.99 6.83
CA ASP A 200 11.88 13.58 7.01
C ASP A 200 12.73 13.60 5.72
N VAL A 201 12.27 12.91 4.66
CA VAL A 201 13.03 12.78 3.40
C VAL A 201 12.43 13.56 2.22
N TYR A 202 11.36 14.33 2.45
CA TYR A 202 10.74 15.18 1.42
C TYR A 202 10.13 16.44 2.02
N ASP A 203 9.84 17.44 1.18
CA ASP A 203 9.18 18.67 1.55
C ASP A 203 7.66 18.42 1.73
N ARG A 204 7.17 18.53 2.99
CA ARG A 204 5.77 18.30 3.34
C ARG A 204 4.83 19.38 2.79
N GLU A 205 5.31 20.65 2.75
CA GLU A 205 4.54 21.76 2.21
C GLU A 205 4.30 21.56 0.72
N GLN A 206 5.37 21.26 -0.03
CA GLN A 206 5.27 20.91 -1.45
C GLN A 206 4.38 19.71 -1.69
N ALA A 207 4.47 18.66 -0.86
CA ALA A 207 3.63 17.48 -0.96
C ALA A 207 2.14 17.81 -0.76
N ALA A 208 1.80 18.60 0.27
CA ALA A 208 0.43 19.01 0.53
C ALA A 208 -0.13 19.90 -0.59
N TRP A 209 0.71 20.78 -1.13
CA TRP A 209 0.38 21.61 -2.27
C TRP A 209 0.00 20.77 -3.49
N LEU A 210 0.89 19.86 -3.90
CA LEU A 210 0.67 18.97 -5.04
C LEU A 210 -0.52 18.02 -4.83
N LEU A 211 -0.78 17.58 -3.60
CA LEU A 211 -1.98 16.82 -3.27
C LEU A 211 -3.24 17.66 -3.52
N THR A 212 -3.26 18.89 -3.02
CA THR A 212 -4.42 19.77 -3.17
C THR A 212 -4.67 20.11 -4.63
N GLU A 213 -3.63 20.38 -5.41
CA GLU A 213 -3.72 20.57 -6.87
C GLU A 213 -4.39 19.38 -7.56
N LYS A 214 -3.93 18.15 -7.24
CA LYS A 214 -4.56 16.92 -7.77
C LYS A 214 -6.02 16.76 -7.35
N LEU A 215 -6.35 17.12 -6.11
CA LEU A 215 -7.71 17.02 -5.60
C LEU A 215 -8.63 18.08 -6.22
N ILE A 216 -8.15 19.30 -6.46
CA ILE A 216 -8.89 20.34 -7.21
C ILE A 216 -9.21 19.84 -8.61
N ALA A 217 -8.24 19.26 -9.30
CA ALA A 217 -8.40 18.80 -10.68
C ALA A 217 -9.34 17.58 -10.80
N ALA A 218 -9.19 16.59 -9.92
CA ALA A 218 -9.86 15.29 -10.07
C ALA A 218 -11.09 15.12 -9.16
N TYR A 219 -11.15 15.81 -8.01
CA TYR A 219 -12.17 15.64 -6.97
C TYR A 219 -12.62 16.97 -6.36
N PRO A 220 -12.95 18.02 -7.15
CA PRO A 220 -13.26 19.35 -6.62
C PRO A 220 -14.45 19.33 -5.65
N GLN A 221 -15.52 18.62 -5.97
CA GLN A 221 -16.70 18.54 -5.11
C GLN A 221 -16.40 17.90 -3.77
N LEU A 222 -15.55 16.89 -3.74
CA LEU A 222 -15.13 16.22 -2.51
C LEU A 222 -14.37 17.17 -1.58
N LEU A 223 -13.50 18.06 -2.11
CA LEU A 223 -12.83 19.08 -1.33
C LEU A 223 -13.81 20.14 -0.80
N LYS A 224 -14.73 20.61 -1.65
CA LYS A 224 -15.77 21.58 -1.27
C LYS A 224 -16.61 21.06 -0.10
N ASP A 225 -17.12 19.85 -0.22
CA ASP A 225 -17.95 19.22 0.79
C ASP A 225 -17.17 18.95 2.08
N LYS A 226 -15.95 18.43 1.93
CA LYS A 226 -15.11 18.06 3.06
C LYS A 226 -14.72 19.23 3.94
N TYR A 227 -14.32 20.34 3.33
CA TYR A 227 -13.82 21.51 4.05
C TYR A 227 -14.84 22.62 4.21
N ALA A 228 -16.05 22.46 3.66
CA ALA A 228 -17.10 23.49 3.60
C ALA A 228 -16.56 24.79 2.98
N VAL A 229 -15.88 24.67 1.85
CA VAL A 229 -15.29 25.78 1.09
C VAL A 229 -15.82 25.78 -0.33
N ASP A 230 -15.93 26.96 -0.94
CA ASP A 230 -16.24 27.08 -2.35
C ASP A 230 -15.07 27.69 -3.11
N PHE A 231 -14.84 27.18 -4.34
CA PHE A 231 -13.79 27.63 -5.25
C PHE A 231 -14.12 27.22 -6.69
N GLU A 232 -13.64 28.00 -7.64
CA GLU A 232 -13.74 27.66 -9.07
C GLU A 232 -12.77 26.54 -9.45
N ALA A 233 -13.05 25.85 -10.57
CA ALA A 233 -12.25 24.69 -11.02
C ALA A 233 -10.76 25.03 -11.27
N GLU A 234 -10.48 26.30 -11.63
CA GLU A 234 -9.13 26.81 -11.92
C GLU A 234 -8.57 27.66 -10.78
N ALA A 235 -9.16 27.58 -9.58
CA ALA A 235 -8.71 28.35 -8.44
C ALA A 235 -7.25 28.02 -8.10
N PRO A 236 -6.41 29.04 -7.82
CA PRO A 236 -5.05 28.82 -7.33
C PRO A 236 -5.08 27.97 -6.06
N VAL A 237 -4.13 27.03 -5.95
CA VAL A 237 -4.02 26.15 -4.77
C VAL A 237 -3.90 26.95 -3.48
N GLN A 238 -3.22 28.10 -3.53
CA GLN A 238 -3.08 29.01 -2.40
C GLN A 238 -4.43 29.46 -1.86
N ASP A 239 -5.33 29.91 -2.72
CA ASP A 239 -6.66 30.39 -2.33
C ASP A 239 -7.46 29.28 -1.65
N VAL A 240 -7.34 28.04 -2.15
CA VAL A 240 -7.99 26.87 -1.57
C VAL A 240 -7.39 26.54 -0.20
N PHE A 241 -6.05 26.64 -0.05
CA PHE A 241 -5.39 26.46 1.26
C PHE A 241 -5.86 27.50 2.27
N GLU A 242 -5.95 28.77 1.88
CA GLU A 242 -6.43 29.86 2.76
C GLU A 242 -7.88 29.61 3.20
N LYS A 243 -8.75 29.23 2.28
CA LYS A 243 -10.13 28.88 2.59
C LYS A 243 -10.23 27.69 3.54
N ILE A 244 -9.43 26.63 3.33
CA ILE A 244 -9.34 25.48 4.24
C ILE A 244 -8.85 25.90 5.62
N ALA A 245 -7.84 26.78 5.67
CA ALA A 245 -7.29 27.27 6.93
C ALA A 245 -8.32 28.02 7.76
N VAL A 246 -9.06 28.91 7.13
CA VAL A 246 -10.15 29.68 7.78
C VAL A 246 -11.24 28.73 8.25
N SER A 247 -11.71 27.85 7.37
CA SER A 247 -12.77 26.88 7.70
C SER A 247 -12.39 25.92 8.85
N ARG A 248 -11.11 25.60 8.99
CA ARG A 248 -10.61 24.63 10.00
C ARG A 248 -9.91 25.29 11.20
N GLY A 249 -9.91 26.60 11.27
CA GLY A 249 -9.27 27.32 12.37
C GLY A 249 -7.73 27.14 12.39
N CYS A 250 -7.10 26.95 11.24
CA CYS A 250 -5.65 26.86 11.11
C CYS A 250 -5.03 28.26 11.00
N LEU A 251 -5.30 29.10 11.99
CA LEU A 251 -4.83 30.48 12.04
C LEU A 251 -3.96 30.70 13.31
N LYS A 252 -2.99 31.58 13.20
CA LYS A 252 -2.18 32.13 14.30
C LYS A 252 -2.89 33.37 14.88
N SER A 253 -2.33 33.92 15.99
CA SER A 253 -2.78 35.19 16.55
C SER A 253 -2.78 36.28 15.49
N GLY A 254 -3.83 37.10 15.45
CA GLY A 254 -4.00 38.14 14.43
C GLY A 254 -4.61 37.67 13.10
N GLY A 255 -5.10 36.41 13.03
CA GLY A 255 -5.76 35.90 11.81
C GLY A 255 -4.82 35.49 10.69
N VAL A 256 -3.53 35.39 10.95
CA VAL A 256 -2.53 34.98 9.95
C VAL A 256 -2.59 33.47 9.74
N LEU A 257 -2.48 33.04 8.46
CA LEU A 257 -2.44 31.63 8.09
C LEU A 257 -1.35 30.86 8.84
N ASP A 258 -1.74 29.77 9.51
CA ASP A 258 -0.81 28.80 10.08
C ASP A 258 -0.56 27.69 9.05
N LEU A 259 0.39 27.93 8.15
CA LEU A 259 0.68 27.03 7.03
C LEU A 259 1.02 25.61 7.50
N ASP A 260 1.82 25.48 8.56
CA ASP A 260 2.19 24.16 9.12
C ASP A 260 0.96 23.37 9.56
N LYS A 261 -0.02 24.01 10.21
CA LYS A 261 -1.26 23.34 10.62
C LYS A 261 -2.10 22.89 9.45
N VAL A 262 -2.23 23.71 8.39
CA VAL A 262 -2.99 23.36 7.19
C VAL A 262 -2.32 22.19 6.46
N VAL A 263 -0.99 22.25 6.27
CA VAL A 263 -0.21 21.17 5.65
C VAL A 263 -0.41 19.84 6.39
N GLN A 264 -0.23 19.87 7.72
CA GLN A 264 -0.44 18.68 8.56
C GLN A 264 -1.88 18.16 8.49
N LEU A 265 -2.85 19.05 8.50
CA LEU A 265 -4.27 18.70 8.40
C LEU A 265 -4.57 17.96 7.10
N VAL A 266 -4.21 18.55 5.96
CA VAL A 266 -4.51 18.01 4.62
C VAL A 266 -3.85 16.65 4.43
N LEU A 267 -2.56 16.51 4.74
CA LEU A 267 -1.84 15.24 4.60
C LEU A 267 -2.39 14.16 5.55
N ARG A 268 -2.66 14.49 6.80
CA ARG A 268 -3.21 13.56 7.79
C ARG A 268 -4.61 13.08 7.40
N GLU A 269 -5.48 13.97 6.95
CA GLU A 269 -6.84 13.61 6.55
C GLU A 269 -6.86 12.74 5.30
N PHE A 270 -6.01 13.02 4.32
CA PHE A 270 -5.84 12.16 3.16
C PHE A 270 -5.36 10.75 3.55
N ARG A 271 -4.30 10.66 4.38
CA ARG A 271 -3.75 9.36 4.82
C ARG A 271 -4.73 8.53 5.61
N SER A 272 -5.55 9.18 6.43
CA SER A 272 -6.58 8.50 7.25
C SER A 272 -7.90 8.24 6.51
N GLY A 273 -8.02 8.61 5.23
CA GLY A 273 -9.23 8.46 4.43
C GLY A 273 -10.34 9.47 4.79
N LYS A 274 -10.06 10.45 5.66
CA LYS A 274 -11.04 11.47 6.07
C LYS A 274 -11.32 12.51 4.98
N THR A 275 -10.45 12.64 4.00
CA THR A 275 -10.70 13.47 2.81
C THR A 275 -11.83 12.91 1.96
N GLY A 276 -12.03 11.60 1.98
CA GLY A 276 -12.99 10.87 1.17
C GLY A 276 -12.30 9.81 0.32
N ARG A 277 -13.04 9.24 -0.63
CA ARG A 277 -12.56 8.14 -1.47
C ARG A 277 -11.84 8.69 -2.69
N VAL A 278 -10.51 8.58 -2.69
CA VAL A 278 -9.63 9.17 -3.70
C VAL A 278 -8.65 8.12 -4.23
N THR A 279 -8.44 8.10 -5.54
CA THR A 279 -7.36 7.33 -6.19
C THR A 279 -6.53 8.30 -7.05
N LEU A 280 -5.23 8.40 -6.76
CA LEU A 280 -4.31 9.35 -7.40
C LEU A 280 -3.68 8.81 -8.70
N ASP A 281 -3.56 7.49 -8.80
CA ASP A 281 -3.11 6.85 -10.05
C ASP A 281 -4.28 6.74 -11.03
N GLU A 282 -4.11 7.32 -12.21
CA GLU A 282 -5.08 7.14 -13.28
C GLU A 282 -4.92 5.74 -13.91
N PRO A 283 -6.01 4.98 -14.08
CA PRO A 283 -5.95 3.76 -14.87
C PRO A 283 -5.66 4.12 -16.34
N ASP A 284 -4.58 3.57 -16.89
CA ASP A 284 -4.26 3.75 -18.31
C ASP A 284 -5.43 3.23 -19.14
N LYS A 285 -5.81 4.01 -20.17
CA LYS A 285 -6.90 3.65 -21.10
C LYS A 285 -6.51 2.51 -22.01
#